data_489258b0fc9257be9b44edd0af0240e6
#
_entry.id   489258b0fc9257be9b44edd0af0240e6
#
_cell.length_a   1.000
_cell.length_b   1.000
_cell.length_c   1.000
_cell.angle_alpha   90.00
_cell.angle_beta   90.00
_cell.angle_gamma   90.00
#
_symmetry.space_group_name_H-M   'P 1'
#
loop_
_entity.id
_entity.type
_entity.pdbx_description
1 polymer ?
#
loop_
_entity_poly.entity_id
_entity_poly.type
_entity_poly.pdbx_seq_one_letter_code
_entity_poly.pdbx_strand_id
1 'polypeptide(L)'
;IGSNELVNIKESGAKKEYRYKCNDEPIVSFCNAKKCVTMEFGVGDDAPIPEMTDLRKYDSDPPIYFVSIGGDSVEVDDVTLHDPEKFSLACMNQIGKPMMPVPKHAWRKILIKLFSSLETIPAPSASKIDVQLKEILADYINKTPGKDIQDVLRGIAFTDSEGNTFFKFPSFWRYLLRTKSWAEKTYPKQKTIRLMEALFDCIEVFPKIGKNKKSVRLISMTTIKLEKPNLRINKIGKEPWQ
;
A
#
# COMPACT_ATOMS: atom_id res chain seq x y z
N ILE A 1 16.01 19.73 25.38
CA ILE A 1 16.91 19.17 26.43
C ILE A 1 17.23 17.78 25.95
N GLY A 2 18.49 17.49 25.62
CA GLY A 2 18.90 16.17 25.14
C GLY A 2 18.73 15.10 26.18
N SER A 3 18.55 13.86 25.75
CA SER A 3 18.32 12.69 26.58
C SER A 3 19.21 12.67 27.82
N ASN A 4 18.59 12.65 29.00
CA ASN A 4 19.23 12.57 30.29
C ASN A 4 20.19 13.69 30.68
N GLU A 5 20.21 14.81 29.95
CA GLU A 5 21.09 15.93 30.23
C GLU A 5 20.32 17.24 30.32
N LEU A 6 20.42 17.92 31.46
CA LEU A 6 19.76 19.20 31.71
C LEU A 6 20.65 20.43 31.43
N VAL A 7 21.94 20.30 31.64
CA VAL A 7 22.92 21.36 31.37
C VAL A 7 24.13 20.81 30.64
N ASN A 8 24.59 21.52 29.66
CA ASN A 8 25.72 21.11 28.82
C ASN A 8 27.01 21.81 29.28
N ILE A 9 28.10 21.09 29.36
CA ILE A 9 29.39 21.70 29.59
C ILE A 9 30.01 22.06 28.24
N LYS A 10 30.04 23.32 27.90
CA LYS A 10 30.82 23.82 26.76
C LYS A 10 31.94 24.72 27.28
N GLU A 11 33.11 24.53 26.78
CA GLU A 11 34.18 25.51 26.96
C GLU A 11 34.09 26.51 25.80
N SER A 12 33.60 27.71 26.08
CA SER A 12 33.55 28.80 25.16
C SER A 12 34.18 30.02 25.83
N GLY A 13 35.45 30.30 25.52
CA GLY A 13 36.17 31.40 26.13
C GLY A 13 36.33 31.24 27.65
N ALA A 14 36.05 32.31 28.40
CA ALA A 14 36.23 32.37 29.85
C ALA A 14 35.07 31.77 30.67
N LYS A 15 33.99 31.27 30.05
CA LYS A 15 32.84 30.68 30.73
C LYS A 15 32.76 29.20 30.51
N LYS A 16 32.76 28.43 31.59
CA LYS A 16 32.42 27.00 31.61
C LYS A 16 30.92 26.82 31.78
N GLU A 17 30.25 26.24 30.78
CA GLU A 17 28.88 25.81 30.90
C GLU A 17 28.86 24.33 31.36
N TYR A 18 28.13 24.01 32.40
CA TYR A 18 28.04 22.69 32.95
C TYR A 18 26.76 22.01 32.45
N ARG A 19 26.87 20.75 32.09
CA ARG A 19 25.73 19.93 31.75
C ARG A 19 25.54 18.88 32.84
N TYR A 20 24.41 18.89 33.50
CA TYR A 20 24.02 17.89 34.49
C TYR A 20 23.13 16.85 33.85
N LYS A 21 23.37 15.59 34.21
CA LYS A 21 22.49 14.47 33.85
C LYS A 21 21.35 14.38 34.85
N CYS A 22 20.26 13.73 34.48
CA CYS A 22 19.11 13.51 35.39
C CYS A 22 19.49 12.75 36.65
N ASN A 23 20.58 12.01 36.67
CA ASN A 23 21.11 11.25 37.80
C ASN A 23 22.12 12.04 38.68
N ASP A 24 22.47 13.26 38.28
CA ASP A 24 23.45 14.10 39.01
C ASP A 24 22.75 14.93 40.08
N GLU A 25 23.43 15.13 41.21
CA GLU A 25 22.95 16.07 42.26
C GLU A 25 23.12 17.54 41.75
N PRO A 26 22.19 18.44 42.04
CA PRO A 26 20.95 18.25 42.83
C PRO A 26 19.73 17.76 42.02
N ILE A 27 19.90 17.46 40.75
CA ILE A 27 18.81 17.13 39.82
C ILE A 27 18.08 15.85 40.27
N VAL A 28 18.82 14.83 40.69
CA VAL A 28 18.25 13.53 41.09
C VAL A 28 17.30 13.65 42.27
N SER A 29 17.51 14.64 43.18
CA SER A 29 16.64 14.85 44.33
C SER A 29 15.27 15.43 43.97
N PHE A 30 15.15 16.09 42.83
CA PHE A 30 13.91 16.69 42.32
C PHE A 30 13.32 15.97 41.10
N CYS A 31 14.14 15.30 40.34
CA CYS A 31 13.75 14.65 39.11
C CYS A 31 13.41 13.17 39.34
N ASN A 32 12.20 12.78 38.94
CA ASN A 32 11.81 11.38 38.90
C ASN A 32 11.71 10.96 37.44
N ALA A 33 12.66 10.14 36.95
CA ALA A 33 12.72 9.68 35.59
C ALA A 33 11.39 9.06 35.11
N LYS A 34 10.73 8.27 35.95
CA LYS A 34 9.43 7.65 35.65
C LYS A 34 8.31 8.68 35.44
N LYS A 35 8.29 9.76 36.26
CA LYS A 35 7.34 10.86 36.08
C LYS A 35 7.69 11.74 34.91
N CYS A 36 8.98 12.00 34.66
CA CYS A 36 9.44 12.84 33.58
C CYS A 36 9.03 12.28 32.22
N VAL A 37 9.12 10.97 32.05
CA VAL A 37 8.74 10.26 30.83
C VAL A 37 7.24 10.39 30.51
N THR A 38 6.39 10.53 31.53
CA THR A 38 4.94 10.68 31.37
C THR A 38 4.47 12.12 31.20
N MET A 39 5.38 13.11 31.33
CA MET A 39 5.04 14.53 31.20
C MET A 39 5.20 15.00 29.75
N GLU A 40 4.36 15.96 29.36
CA GLU A 40 4.35 16.55 27.99
C GLU A 40 5.73 17.08 27.54
N PHE A 41 6.52 17.56 28.49
CA PHE A 41 7.88 18.08 28.26
C PHE A 41 8.97 17.21 28.93
N GLY A 42 8.63 15.98 29.25
CA GLY A 42 9.57 15.04 29.86
C GLY A 42 10.67 14.62 28.92
N VAL A 43 11.88 14.43 29.46
CA VAL A 43 13.06 13.94 28.74
C VAL A 43 13.43 12.56 29.29
N GLY A 44 13.34 11.55 28.45
CA GLY A 44 13.75 10.20 28.81
C GLY A 44 13.76 9.33 27.55
N ASP A 45 14.70 8.39 27.51
CA ASP A 45 14.75 7.40 26.41
C ASP A 45 13.62 6.36 26.53
N ASP A 46 12.90 6.35 27.66
CA ASP A 46 11.83 5.42 28.00
C ASP A 46 10.44 6.09 27.96
N ALA A 47 10.21 6.99 27.00
CA ALA A 47 8.84 7.43 26.74
C ALA A 47 7.97 6.18 26.57
N PRO A 48 6.85 6.06 27.30
CA PRO A 48 6.00 4.87 27.21
C PRO A 48 5.48 4.79 25.78
N ILE A 49 6.18 4.00 24.99
CA ILE A 49 5.67 3.61 23.67
C ILE A 49 4.45 2.75 24.02
N PRO A 50 3.26 3.12 23.53
CA PRO A 50 2.08 2.30 23.79
C PRO A 50 2.38 0.87 23.34
N GLU A 51 1.94 -0.07 24.12
CA GLU A 51 2.15 -1.48 23.80
C GLU A 51 1.53 -1.78 22.44
N MET A 52 2.40 -2.08 21.49
CA MET A 52 2.01 -2.50 20.15
C MET A 52 2.08 -4.01 20.09
N THR A 53 0.95 -4.61 19.81
CA THR A 53 0.79 -6.06 19.66
C THR A 53 0.20 -6.38 18.28
N ASP A 54 0.23 -7.62 17.90
CA ASP A 54 -0.50 -8.17 16.74
C ASP A 54 -0.34 -7.38 15.45
N LEU A 55 0.80 -7.57 14.81
CA LEU A 55 0.97 -7.10 13.44
C LEU A 55 0.30 -8.10 12.49
N ARG A 56 -0.72 -7.65 11.78
CA ARG A 56 -1.39 -8.43 10.75
C ARG A 56 -1.18 -7.79 9.39
N LYS A 57 -0.92 -8.62 8.39
CA LYS A 57 -0.77 -8.18 7.01
C LYS A 57 -1.86 -8.80 6.15
N TYR A 58 -2.63 -7.98 5.43
CA TYR A 58 -3.44 -8.50 4.33
C TYR A 58 -2.55 -8.88 3.15
N ASP A 59 -2.82 -10.05 2.57
CA ASP A 59 -2.20 -10.52 1.33
C ASP A 59 -2.83 -9.80 0.11
N SER A 60 -2.78 -8.47 0.16
CA SER A 60 -3.22 -7.55 -0.89
C SER A 60 -2.00 -6.94 -1.58
N ASP A 61 -2.17 -6.37 -2.77
CA ASP A 61 -1.12 -5.63 -3.46
C ASP A 61 -1.67 -4.24 -3.86
N PRO A 62 -1.22 -3.13 -3.24
CA PRO A 62 -0.19 -3.06 -2.18
C PRO A 62 -0.63 -3.69 -0.85
N PRO A 63 0.33 -4.16 -0.03
CA PRO A 63 0.02 -4.74 1.25
C PRO A 63 -0.53 -3.70 2.23
N ILE A 64 -1.52 -4.11 3.03
CA ILE A 64 -2.10 -3.32 4.11
C ILE A 64 -1.77 -4.01 5.43
N TYR A 65 -1.34 -3.23 6.40
CA TYR A 65 -0.97 -3.71 7.72
C TYR A 65 -1.95 -3.18 8.77
N PHE A 66 -2.25 -4.01 9.75
CA PHE A 66 -3.02 -3.66 10.94
C PHE A 66 -2.15 -3.86 12.15
N VAL A 67 -2.01 -2.81 12.96
CA VAL A 67 -1.24 -2.81 14.21
C VAL A 67 -2.21 -2.57 15.36
N SER A 68 -2.21 -3.46 16.36
CA SER A 68 -2.99 -3.26 17.57
C SER A 68 -2.24 -2.39 18.57
N ILE A 69 -2.87 -1.32 19.06
CA ILE A 69 -2.29 -0.35 19.98
C ILE A 69 -3.25 -0.16 21.15
N GLY A 70 -2.92 -0.73 22.31
CA GLY A 70 -3.77 -0.61 23.50
C GLY A 70 -5.20 -1.08 23.30
N GLY A 71 -5.41 -2.10 22.44
CA GLY A 71 -6.72 -2.67 22.10
C GLY A 71 -7.41 -2.06 20.88
N ASP A 72 -6.93 -0.93 20.36
CA ASP A 72 -7.41 -0.35 19.11
C ASP A 72 -6.58 -0.85 17.92
N SER A 73 -7.14 -0.86 16.72
CA SER A 73 -6.44 -1.28 15.50
C SER A 73 -6.20 -0.09 14.57
N VAL A 74 -4.97 0.05 14.09
CA VAL A 74 -4.56 1.10 13.14
C VAL A 74 -4.18 0.46 11.82
N GLU A 75 -4.81 0.92 10.74
CA GLU A 75 -4.54 0.49 9.38
C GLU A 75 -3.48 1.38 8.73
N VAL A 76 -2.44 0.79 8.17
CA VAL A 76 -1.34 1.52 7.53
C VAL A 76 -0.79 0.79 6.30
N ASP A 77 -0.21 1.55 5.38
CA ASP A 77 0.61 1.02 4.29
C ASP A 77 2.06 0.78 4.75
N ASP A 78 2.87 0.19 3.90
CA ASP A 78 4.28 -0.10 4.17
C ASP A 78 5.10 1.18 4.43
N VAL A 79 4.82 2.26 3.71
CA VAL A 79 5.52 3.54 3.86
C VAL A 79 5.21 4.19 5.20
N THR A 80 3.95 4.17 5.61
CA THR A 80 3.49 4.70 6.88
C THR A 80 4.00 3.86 8.04
N LEU A 81 3.98 2.53 7.91
CA LEU A 81 4.49 1.62 8.94
C LEU A 81 6.00 1.82 9.22
N HIS A 82 6.81 2.13 8.19
CA HIS A 82 8.24 2.33 8.35
C HIS A 82 8.65 3.72 8.84
N ASP A 83 7.75 4.69 8.79
CA ASP A 83 8.01 6.07 9.20
C ASP A 83 7.28 6.39 10.52
N PRO A 84 7.99 6.55 11.65
CA PRO A 84 7.36 6.77 12.96
C PRO A 84 6.51 8.04 13.04
N GLU A 85 6.84 9.08 12.26
CA GLU A 85 6.06 10.32 12.24
C GLU A 85 4.74 10.13 11.52
N LYS A 86 4.76 9.44 10.36
CA LYS A 86 3.54 9.11 9.61
C LYS A 86 2.67 8.12 10.38
N PHE A 87 3.29 7.16 11.06
CA PHE A 87 2.58 6.21 11.89
C PHE A 87 1.89 6.90 13.08
N SER A 88 2.58 7.83 13.76
CA SER A 88 1.98 8.65 14.82
C SER A 88 0.78 9.45 14.31
N LEU A 89 0.90 10.05 13.11
CA LEU A 89 -0.21 10.77 12.48
C LEU A 89 -1.38 9.84 12.14
N ALA A 90 -1.11 8.64 11.67
CA ALA A 90 -2.16 7.64 11.41
C ALA A 90 -2.89 7.23 12.70
N CYS A 91 -2.16 7.02 13.79
CA CYS A 91 -2.74 6.74 15.11
C CYS A 91 -3.64 7.90 15.59
N MET A 92 -3.17 9.14 15.47
CA MET A 92 -3.95 10.32 15.83
C MET A 92 -5.26 10.40 15.03
N ASN A 93 -5.18 10.15 13.71
CA ASN A 93 -6.34 10.27 12.82
C ASN A 93 -7.36 9.13 13.00
N GLN A 94 -6.90 7.91 13.29
CA GLN A 94 -7.78 6.73 13.32
C GLN A 94 -8.31 6.42 14.72
N ILE A 95 -7.46 6.55 15.75
CA ILE A 95 -7.81 6.17 17.13
C ILE A 95 -7.76 7.33 18.12
N GLY A 96 -7.45 8.55 17.64
CA GLY A 96 -7.39 9.75 18.48
C GLY A 96 -6.24 9.76 19.50
N LYS A 97 -5.25 8.87 19.37
CA LYS A 97 -4.13 8.72 20.28
C LYS A 97 -2.82 9.09 19.59
N PRO A 98 -2.28 10.30 19.76
CA PRO A 98 -0.97 10.64 19.23
C PRO A 98 0.10 9.82 19.95
N MET A 99 1.03 9.25 19.20
CA MET A 99 2.21 8.62 19.77
C MET A 99 3.29 9.67 20.02
N MET A 100 4.04 9.50 21.12
CA MET A 100 5.25 10.28 21.31
C MET A 100 6.26 10.04 20.18
N PRO A 101 7.03 11.06 19.75
CA PRO A 101 8.05 10.90 18.72
C PRO A 101 9.06 9.82 19.12
N VAL A 102 9.13 8.75 18.34
CA VAL A 102 10.07 7.65 18.54
C VAL A 102 11.25 7.84 17.63
N PRO A 103 12.51 7.82 18.15
CA PRO A 103 13.69 7.87 17.30
C PRO A 103 13.71 6.71 16.29
N LYS A 104 14.17 6.97 15.06
CA LYS A 104 14.13 5.96 13.98
C LYS A 104 14.84 4.64 14.32
N HIS A 105 15.91 4.70 15.11
CA HIS A 105 16.62 3.48 15.55
C HIS A 105 15.80 2.64 16.55
N ALA A 106 15.07 3.29 17.46
CA ALA A 106 14.17 2.62 18.40
C ALA A 106 12.95 2.06 17.65
N TRP A 107 12.40 2.84 16.71
CA TRP A 107 11.30 2.40 15.85
C TRP A 107 11.64 1.11 15.09
N ARG A 108 12.85 1.03 14.51
CA ARG A 108 13.31 -0.19 13.84
C ARG A 108 13.32 -1.42 14.75
N LYS A 109 13.74 -1.27 16.01
CA LYS A 109 13.70 -2.38 16.98
C LYS A 109 12.28 -2.86 17.26
N ILE A 110 11.35 -1.92 17.38
CA ILE A 110 9.92 -2.23 17.56
C ILE A 110 9.38 -2.98 16.35
N LEU A 111 9.66 -2.48 15.14
CA LEU A 111 9.24 -3.15 13.91
C LEU A 111 9.79 -4.58 13.80
N ILE A 112 11.07 -4.78 14.10
CA ILE A 112 11.67 -6.13 14.10
C ILE A 112 10.90 -7.06 15.04
N LYS A 113 10.54 -6.59 16.24
CA LYS A 113 9.75 -7.37 17.19
C LYS A 113 8.34 -7.66 16.65
N LEU A 114 7.66 -6.66 16.09
CA LEU A 114 6.33 -6.82 15.50
C LEU A 114 6.35 -7.79 14.30
N PHE A 115 7.33 -7.66 13.42
CA PHE A 115 7.47 -8.55 12.26
C PHE A 115 7.80 -9.99 12.66
N SER A 116 8.38 -10.25 13.83
CA SER A 116 8.59 -11.62 14.33
C SER A 116 7.29 -12.34 14.68
N SER A 117 6.21 -11.61 14.94
CA SER A 117 4.87 -12.12 15.21
C SER A 117 3.86 -11.83 14.08
N LEU A 118 4.35 -11.55 12.88
CA LEU A 118 3.50 -11.19 11.73
C LEU A 118 2.55 -12.33 11.37
N GLU A 119 1.26 -12.05 11.39
CA GLU A 119 0.21 -12.91 10.85
C GLU A 119 -0.21 -12.43 9.47
N THR A 120 -0.22 -13.32 8.48
CA THR A 120 -0.73 -13.00 7.14
C THR A 120 -2.17 -13.47 7.01
N ILE A 121 -3.07 -12.54 6.71
CA ILE A 121 -4.50 -12.80 6.53
C ILE A 121 -4.81 -12.75 5.03
N PRO A 122 -5.55 -13.73 4.50
CA PRO A 122 -5.95 -13.69 3.10
C PRO A 122 -6.84 -12.48 2.82
N ALA A 123 -6.44 -11.68 1.85
CA ALA A 123 -7.24 -10.54 1.40
C ALA A 123 -8.45 -11.02 0.58
N PRO A 124 -9.57 -10.29 0.61
CA PRO A 124 -10.68 -10.54 -0.31
C PRO A 124 -10.18 -10.55 -1.76
N SER A 125 -10.67 -11.49 -2.57
CA SER A 125 -10.23 -11.64 -3.97
C SER A 125 -10.32 -10.34 -4.77
N ALA A 126 -11.37 -9.55 -4.53
CA ALA A 126 -11.57 -8.26 -5.18
C ALA A 126 -10.48 -7.20 -4.88
N SER A 127 -9.71 -7.36 -3.80
CA SER A 127 -8.60 -6.45 -3.45
C SER A 127 -7.26 -6.87 -4.05
N LYS A 128 -7.21 -8.03 -4.71
CA LYS A 128 -5.99 -8.51 -5.38
C LYS A 128 -5.84 -7.84 -6.73
N ILE A 129 -4.65 -7.31 -7.00
CA ILE A 129 -4.37 -6.57 -8.23
C ILE A 129 -4.49 -7.43 -9.49
N ASP A 130 -4.17 -8.71 -9.40
CA ASP A 130 -4.32 -9.68 -10.48
C ASP A 130 -5.78 -9.85 -10.88
N VAL A 131 -6.70 -9.95 -9.91
CA VAL A 131 -8.14 -10.04 -10.14
C VAL A 131 -8.67 -8.75 -10.75
N GLN A 132 -8.31 -7.59 -10.18
CA GLN A 132 -8.71 -6.30 -10.72
C GLN A 132 -8.23 -6.10 -12.16
N LEU A 133 -6.96 -6.41 -12.44
CA LEU A 133 -6.41 -6.28 -13.79
C LEU A 133 -7.11 -7.22 -14.77
N LYS A 134 -7.41 -8.46 -14.35
CA LYS A 134 -8.16 -9.44 -15.15
C LYS A 134 -9.55 -8.95 -15.49
N GLU A 135 -10.28 -8.41 -14.52
CA GLU A 135 -11.63 -7.87 -14.73
C GLU A 135 -11.62 -6.69 -15.68
N ILE A 136 -10.71 -5.71 -15.47
CA ILE A 136 -10.62 -4.53 -16.33
C ILE A 136 -10.19 -4.91 -17.76
N LEU A 137 -9.26 -5.86 -17.91
CA LEU A 137 -8.81 -6.33 -19.21
C LEU A 137 -9.92 -7.07 -19.95
N ALA A 138 -10.65 -7.93 -19.25
CA ALA A 138 -11.78 -8.64 -19.82
C ALA A 138 -12.93 -7.69 -20.22
N ASP A 139 -13.20 -6.67 -19.40
CA ASP A 139 -14.20 -5.63 -19.75
C ASP A 139 -13.74 -4.84 -20.99
N TYR A 140 -12.46 -4.49 -21.09
CA TYR A 140 -11.92 -3.83 -22.27
C TYR A 140 -12.07 -4.68 -23.54
N ILE A 141 -11.81 -5.97 -23.47
CA ILE A 141 -11.91 -6.90 -24.61
C ILE A 141 -13.38 -7.08 -25.02
N ASN A 142 -14.28 -7.24 -24.06
CA ASN A 142 -15.68 -7.58 -24.30
C ASN A 142 -16.57 -6.36 -24.62
N LYS A 143 -16.16 -5.15 -24.28
CA LYS A 143 -16.96 -3.94 -24.44
C LYS A 143 -17.30 -3.66 -25.91
N THR A 144 -16.33 -3.86 -26.80
CA THR A 144 -16.52 -3.65 -28.25
C THR A 144 -15.60 -4.62 -28.97
N PRO A 145 -16.04 -5.88 -29.20
CA PRO A 145 -15.21 -6.86 -29.89
C PRO A 145 -14.97 -6.45 -31.35
N GLY A 146 -13.72 -6.47 -31.76
CA GLY A 146 -13.33 -6.23 -33.15
C GLY A 146 -13.77 -7.37 -34.05
N LYS A 147 -14.15 -7.04 -35.27
CA LYS A 147 -14.54 -8.02 -36.31
C LYS A 147 -13.34 -8.51 -37.11
N ASP A 148 -12.33 -7.67 -37.22
CA ASP A 148 -11.11 -7.94 -38.00
C ASP A 148 -9.89 -7.38 -37.25
N ILE A 149 -8.73 -7.94 -37.54
CA ILE A 149 -7.45 -7.48 -36.98
C ILE A 149 -7.16 -6.01 -37.30
N GLN A 150 -7.74 -5.45 -38.35
CA GLN A 150 -7.61 -4.03 -38.66
C GLN A 150 -8.25 -3.12 -37.61
N ASP A 151 -9.26 -3.59 -36.90
CA ASP A 151 -9.94 -2.82 -35.83
C ASP A 151 -8.99 -2.50 -34.66
N VAL A 152 -7.92 -3.28 -34.52
CA VAL A 152 -6.88 -3.00 -33.52
C VAL A 152 -6.18 -1.67 -33.81
N LEU A 153 -6.12 -1.22 -35.06
CA LEU A 153 -5.58 0.10 -35.40
C LEU A 153 -6.39 1.24 -34.78
N ARG A 154 -7.70 1.04 -34.62
CA ARG A 154 -8.62 1.97 -33.96
C ARG A 154 -8.64 1.87 -32.43
N GLY A 155 -7.89 0.90 -31.86
CA GLY A 155 -7.81 0.68 -30.42
C GLY A 155 -8.88 -0.27 -29.88
N ILE A 156 -9.50 -1.07 -30.75
CA ILE A 156 -10.47 -2.11 -30.40
C ILE A 156 -9.71 -3.44 -30.31
N ALA A 157 -10.01 -4.26 -29.31
CA ALA A 157 -9.44 -5.59 -29.20
C ALA A 157 -10.07 -6.54 -30.21
N PHE A 158 -9.27 -7.41 -30.82
CA PHE A 158 -9.72 -8.43 -31.77
C PHE A 158 -9.32 -9.83 -31.29
N THR A 159 -10.25 -10.76 -31.34
CA THR A 159 -10.02 -12.17 -31.02
C THR A 159 -10.16 -13.00 -32.28
N ASP A 160 -9.14 -13.81 -32.57
CA ASP A 160 -9.15 -14.71 -33.75
C ASP A 160 -9.97 -16.00 -33.46
N SER A 161 -10.05 -16.85 -34.49
CA SER A 161 -10.75 -18.14 -34.38
C SER A 161 -10.05 -19.16 -33.49
N GLU A 162 -8.78 -18.96 -33.19
CA GLU A 162 -8.00 -19.81 -32.30
C GLU A 162 -8.12 -19.40 -30.84
N GLY A 163 -8.79 -18.27 -30.57
CA GLY A 163 -8.97 -17.72 -29.23
C GLY A 163 -7.82 -16.83 -28.77
N ASN A 164 -6.96 -16.34 -29.69
CA ASN A 164 -5.95 -15.36 -29.36
C ASN A 164 -6.51 -13.95 -29.49
N THR A 165 -6.31 -13.14 -28.47
CA THR A 165 -6.75 -11.75 -28.45
C THR A 165 -5.60 -10.81 -28.69
N PHE A 166 -5.79 -9.88 -29.63
CA PHE A 166 -4.80 -8.88 -30.04
C PHE A 166 -5.29 -7.48 -29.71
N PHE A 167 -4.44 -6.66 -29.13
CA PHE A 167 -4.77 -5.27 -28.84
C PHE A 167 -3.51 -4.40 -28.73
N LYS A 168 -3.69 -3.08 -28.84
CA LYS A 168 -2.63 -2.10 -28.58
C LYS A 168 -2.55 -1.77 -27.09
N PHE A 169 -1.39 -1.98 -26.48
CA PHE A 169 -1.19 -1.59 -25.08
C PHE A 169 -1.52 -0.11 -24.80
N PRO A 170 -1.16 0.89 -25.64
CA PRO A 170 -1.52 2.28 -25.37
C PRO A 170 -3.04 2.55 -25.33
N SER A 171 -3.83 1.75 -26.07
CA SER A 171 -5.30 1.86 -26.03
C SER A 171 -5.87 1.25 -24.76
N PHE A 172 -5.40 0.10 -24.37
CA PHE A 172 -5.73 -0.52 -23.08
C PHE A 172 -5.29 0.36 -21.90
N TRP A 173 -4.08 0.91 -21.94
CA TRP A 173 -3.59 1.81 -20.90
C TRP A 173 -4.51 3.03 -20.66
N ARG A 174 -4.94 3.68 -21.74
CA ARG A 174 -5.91 4.78 -21.65
C ARG A 174 -7.25 4.34 -21.07
N TYR A 175 -7.68 3.13 -21.40
CA TYR A 175 -8.89 2.55 -20.85
C TYR A 175 -8.72 2.31 -19.35
N LEU A 176 -7.64 1.68 -18.94
CA LEU A 176 -7.28 1.38 -17.56
C LEU A 176 -7.30 2.64 -16.68
N LEU A 177 -6.68 3.72 -17.14
CA LEU A 177 -6.68 5.01 -16.41
C LEU A 177 -8.06 5.66 -16.30
N ARG A 178 -8.96 5.38 -17.25
CA ARG A 178 -10.34 5.91 -17.19
C ARG A 178 -11.23 5.19 -16.18
N THR A 179 -10.92 3.99 -15.81
CA THR A 179 -11.72 3.21 -14.84
C THR A 179 -11.66 3.76 -13.42
N LYS A 180 -10.78 4.73 -13.15
CA LYS A 180 -10.54 5.38 -11.83
C LYS A 180 -10.13 4.44 -10.69
N SER A 181 -10.14 3.15 -10.91
CA SER A 181 -9.76 2.13 -9.91
C SER A 181 -8.28 1.73 -9.98
N TRP A 182 -7.57 2.15 -11.04
CA TRP A 182 -6.18 1.78 -11.25
C TRP A 182 -5.22 2.74 -10.55
N ALA A 183 -4.40 2.21 -9.66
CA ALA A 183 -3.40 2.98 -8.91
C ALA A 183 -2.13 3.21 -9.77
N GLU A 184 -2.16 4.19 -10.69
CA GLU A 184 -1.05 4.49 -11.61
C GLU A 184 0.28 4.74 -10.90
N LYS A 185 0.27 5.40 -9.74
CA LYS A 185 1.48 5.67 -8.95
C LYS A 185 2.16 4.38 -8.46
N THR A 186 1.37 3.39 -8.08
CA THR A 186 1.86 2.09 -7.59
C THR A 186 2.20 1.14 -8.74
N TYR A 187 1.38 1.20 -9.80
CA TYR A 187 1.49 0.37 -11.01
C TYR A 187 1.67 1.23 -12.25
N PRO A 188 2.85 1.83 -12.44
CA PRO A 188 3.15 2.58 -13.64
C PRO A 188 3.17 1.65 -14.87
N LYS A 189 3.09 2.25 -16.03
CA LYS A 189 2.96 1.57 -17.33
C LYS A 189 3.87 0.34 -17.51
N GLN A 190 5.14 0.46 -17.16
CA GLN A 190 6.10 -0.64 -17.28
C GLN A 190 5.81 -1.79 -16.33
N LYS A 191 5.46 -1.47 -15.06
CA LYS A 191 5.10 -2.48 -14.06
C LYS A 191 3.82 -3.20 -14.48
N THR A 192 2.84 -2.48 -15.03
CA THR A 192 1.59 -3.07 -15.54
C THR A 192 1.84 -4.04 -16.70
N ILE A 193 2.74 -3.70 -17.65
CA ILE A 193 3.10 -4.63 -18.73
C ILE A 193 3.68 -5.93 -18.17
N ARG A 194 4.66 -5.82 -17.26
CA ARG A 194 5.27 -7.01 -16.63
C ARG A 194 4.25 -7.86 -15.85
N LEU A 195 3.30 -7.19 -15.21
CA LEU A 195 2.20 -7.87 -14.50
C LEU A 195 1.32 -8.65 -15.50
N MET A 196 1.00 -8.05 -16.65
CA MET A 196 0.24 -8.71 -17.72
C MET A 196 1.00 -9.90 -18.32
N GLU A 197 2.30 -9.76 -18.55
CA GLU A 197 3.16 -10.84 -19.01
C GLU A 197 3.16 -12.01 -18.01
N ALA A 198 3.29 -11.73 -16.73
CA ALA A 198 3.35 -12.74 -15.67
C ALA A 198 2.00 -13.43 -15.40
N LEU A 199 0.88 -12.72 -15.53
CA LEU A 199 -0.45 -13.24 -15.15
C LEU A 199 -1.23 -13.85 -16.32
N PHE A 200 -0.99 -13.37 -17.55
CA PHE A 200 -1.82 -13.71 -18.70
C PHE A 200 -1.01 -14.23 -19.89
N ASP A 201 0.26 -14.57 -19.68
CA ASP A 201 1.17 -15.01 -20.75
C ASP A 201 1.15 -14.11 -21.97
N CYS A 202 1.04 -12.78 -21.71
CA CYS A 202 1.01 -11.80 -22.79
C CYS A 202 2.36 -11.73 -23.51
N ILE A 203 2.33 -11.80 -24.82
CA ILE A 203 3.52 -11.65 -25.66
C ILE A 203 3.38 -10.46 -26.60
N GLU A 204 4.50 -9.84 -26.94
CA GLU A 204 4.52 -8.82 -27.98
C GLU A 204 4.63 -9.47 -29.36
N VAL A 205 3.78 -9.02 -30.27
CA VAL A 205 3.76 -9.47 -31.68
C VAL A 205 3.77 -8.27 -32.62
N PHE A 206 4.29 -8.47 -33.78
CA PHE A 206 4.48 -7.41 -34.79
C PHE A 206 3.83 -7.77 -36.15
N PRO A 207 2.52 -8.02 -36.21
CA PRO A 207 1.85 -8.35 -37.44
C PRO A 207 1.88 -7.18 -38.43
N LYS A 208 1.88 -7.50 -39.70
CA LYS A 208 1.76 -6.52 -40.80
C LYS A 208 0.28 -6.29 -41.10
N ILE A 209 -0.24 -5.11 -40.68
CA ILE A 209 -1.66 -4.78 -40.76
C ILE A 209 -1.90 -3.58 -41.69
N GLY A 210 -3.08 -3.55 -42.31
CA GLY A 210 -3.55 -2.47 -43.16
C GLY A 210 -3.07 -2.55 -44.60
N LYS A 211 -3.59 -1.66 -45.47
CA LYS A 211 -3.31 -1.61 -46.91
C LYS A 211 -1.81 -1.53 -47.21
N ASN A 212 -1.05 -0.82 -46.41
CA ASN A 212 0.38 -0.61 -46.54
C ASN A 212 1.24 -1.68 -45.87
N LYS A 213 0.65 -2.75 -45.33
CA LYS A 213 1.33 -3.85 -44.62
C LYS A 213 2.39 -3.36 -43.59
N LYS A 214 2.10 -2.29 -42.86
CA LYS A 214 3.00 -1.77 -41.84
C LYS A 214 3.01 -2.70 -40.62
N SER A 215 4.19 -2.96 -40.08
CA SER A 215 4.36 -3.69 -38.83
C SER A 215 3.78 -2.88 -37.69
N VAL A 216 2.91 -3.48 -36.89
CA VAL A 216 2.25 -2.83 -35.73
C VAL A 216 2.55 -3.63 -34.48
N ARG A 217 3.05 -2.96 -33.43
CA ARG A 217 3.30 -3.57 -32.11
C ARG A 217 1.98 -3.81 -31.40
N LEU A 218 1.67 -5.06 -31.15
CA LEU A 218 0.48 -5.50 -30.44
C LEU A 218 0.85 -6.39 -29.27
N ILE A 219 -0.05 -6.49 -28.31
CA ILE A 219 -0.05 -7.53 -27.30
C ILE A 219 -0.96 -8.65 -27.79
N SER A 220 -0.46 -9.88 -27.74
CA SER A 220 -1.21 -11.09 -27.97
C SER A 220 -1.33 -11.89 -26.68
N MET A 221 -2.50 -12.42 -26.41
CA MET A 221 -2.77 -13.25 -25.24
C MET A 221 -3.89 -14.25 -25.55
N THR A 222 -3.91 -15.36 -24.82
CA THR A 222 -5.07 -16.26 -24.84
C THR A 222 -6.30 -15.56 -24.25
N THR A 223 -7.45 -15.68 -24.91
CA THR A 223 -8.69 -15.01 -24.47
C THR A 223 -9.06 -15.38 -23.04
N ILE A 224 -9.21 -14.38 -22.20
CA ILE A 224 -9.72 -14.56 -20.83
C ILE A 224 -11.23 -14.78 -20.90
N LYS A 225 -11.67 -16.00 -20.61
CA LYS A 225 -13.08 -16.27 -20.38
C LYS A 225 -13.43 -15.80 -18.97
N LEU A 226 -14.22 -14.72 -18.87
CA LEU A 226 -14.87 -14.40 -17.60
C LEU A 226 -15.94 -15.46 -17.34
N GLU A 227 -15.77 -16.21 -16.26
CA GLU A 227 -16.90 -16.94 -15.69
C GLU A 227 -17.94 -15.88 -15.29
N LYS A 228 -19.09 -15.91 -15.94
CA LYS A 228 -20.20 -15.05 -15.50
C LYS A 228 -20.49 -15.41 -14.05
N PRO A 229 -20.37 -14.44 -13.10
CA PRO A 229 -20.70 -14.72 -11.72
C PRO A 229 -22.12 -15.28 -11.70
N ASN A 230 -22.29 -16.46 -11.11
CA ASN A 230 -23.59 -17.09 -10.97
C ASN A 230 -24.35 -16.34 -9.87
N LEU A 231 -24.77 -15.13 -10.20
CA LEU A 231 -25.57 -14.26 -9.33
C LEU A 231 -26.93 -14.93 -9.21
N ARG A 232 -27.06 -15.89 -8.32
CA ARG A 232 -28.35 -16.25 -7.73
C ARG A 232 -28.78 -15.05 -6.91
N ILE A 233 -29.44 -14.11 -7.55
CA ILE A 233 -30.20 -13.09 -6.85
C ILE A 233 -31.28 -13.85 -6.11
N ASN A 234 -31.09 -14.08 -4.83
CA ASN A 234 -32.16 -14.50 -3.96
C ASN A 234 -33.23 -13.42 -4.11
N LYS A 235 -34.36 -13.78 -4.72
CA LYS A 235 -35.50 -12.88 -4.75
C LYS A 235 -35.80 -12.54 -3.30
N ILE A 236 -35.48 -11.31 -2.92
CA ILE A 236 -35.88 -10.75 -1.63
C ILE A 236 -37.41 -10.84 -1.69
N GLY A 237 -37.96 -11.71 -0.87
CA GLY A 237 -39.41 -11.83 -0.76
C GLY A 237 -39.97 -10.46 -0.46
N LYS A 238 -40.91 -10.02 -1.26
CA LYS A 238 -41.71 -8.83 -0.94
C LYS A 238 -42.46 -9.19 0.34
N GLU A 239 -41.94 -8.78 1.48
CA GLU A 239 -42.75 -8.70 2.68
C GLU A 239 -43.77 -7.59 2.44
N PRO A 240 -45.05 -7.90 2.48
CA PRO A 240 -46.08 -6.87 2.37
C PRO A 240 -46.02 -6.05 3.65
N TRP A 241 -45.71 -4.77 3.50
CA TRP A 241 -45.92 -3.79 4.55
C TRP A 241 -47.43 -3.71 4.83
N GLN A 242 -47.83 -4.33 5.93
CA GLN A 242 -49.12 -4.06 6.57
C GLN A 242 -48.94 -2.98 7.63
#